data_48ebcbd6e2e28ec121c088c57f4a1c0a
#
_entry.id   48ebcbd6e2e28ec121c088c57f4a1c0a
#
_cell.length_a   1.000
_cell.length_b   1.000
_cell.length_c   1.000
_cell.angle_alpha   90.00
_cell.angle_beta   90.00
_cell.angle_gamma   90.00
#
_symmetry.space_group_name_H-M   'P 1'
#
loop_
_entity.id
_entity.type
_entity.pdbx_description
1 polymer ?
#
loop_
_entity_poly.entity_id
_entity_poly.type
_entity_poly.pdbx_seq_one_letter_code
_entity_poly.pdbx_strand_id
1 'polypeptide(L)'
;QGKDHAIFSGDTLFLGDVGRPDLAQKAAHMTQEDLAGTLFDSLRTKIMPLADHITVYPAHGAGSACGKNMMKETVDSLGNQKKMNYALRADMTKEEFIKEVTDGLMPPPKYFPLNVKMNKEGYEDFDKVLERGIKPLSPEAFEAAANETEAIVLDVRHQSDFVKGFVPRSIFIGLDGSFAPWVGALIADVKQPILLIAPQGREEEAITRLSRVGFDHTIGYLEGGFDAWKASGKEVDQIHSISAAEAIERIEQNNQAVFDVRNTPEYLSEHVLSAETAPLDALNDHLSSFPSEGDFLVHCAGGYRSVIASSILKSRGIHNLIDVAGGFKSLQESGAKTSDYVCPSTL
;
A
#
# COMPACT_ATOMS: atom_id res chain seq x y z
N GLN A 1 5.82 43.40 4.09
CA GLN A 1 4.66 43.52 3.22
C GLN A 1 5.13 43.82 1.81
N GLY A 2 4.69 43.03 0.82
CA GLY A 2 5.07 43.20 -0.59
C GLY A 2 6.35 42.51 -1.04
N LYS A 3 6.93 41.61 -0.24
CA LYS A 3 8.02 40.71 -0.66
C LYS A 3 7.55 39.25 -0.48
N ASP A 4 7.81 38.43 -1.50
CA ASP A 4 7.55 37.02 -1.44
C ASP A 4 8.47 36.36 -0.40
N HIS A 5 7.90 35.56 0.50
CA HIS A 5 8.64 34.89 1.57
C HIS A 5 8.59 33.35 1.44
N ALA A 6 7.51 32.83 0.84
CA ALA A 6 7.30 31.39 0.72
C ALA A 6 6.47 31.05 -0.51
N ILE A 7 6.60 29.81 -0.98
CA ILE A 7 5.74 29.21 -1.98
C ILE A 7 5.13 27.92 -1.42
N PHE A 8 3.85 27.71 -1.65
CA PHE A 8 3.18 26.43 -1.49
C PHE A 8 3.16 25.77 -2.87
N SER A 9 4.14 24.92 -3.12
CA SER A 9 4.40 24.37 -4.45
C SER A 9 3.46 23.24 -4.86
N GLY A 10 2.61 22.76 -3.95
CA GLY A 10 1.72 21.64 -4.23
C GLY A 10 2.51 20.41 -4.70
N ASP A 11 1.96 19.72 -5.70
CA ASP A 11 2.59 18.58 -6.34
C ASP A 11 3.50 18.98 -7.53
N THR A 12 3.82 20.26 -7.67
CA THR A 12 4.72 20.72 -8.75
C THR A 12 6.18 20.55 -8.38
N LEU A 13 6.57 21.01 -7.18
CA LEU A 13 7.93 20.92 -6.67
C LEU A 13 7.94 20.32 -5.29
N PHE A 14 8.64 19.20 -5.14
CA PHE A 14 8.99 18.58 -3.87
C PHE A 14 10.43 18.93 -3.48
N LEU A 15 10.82 18.63 -2.25
CA LEU A 15 12.22 18.78 -1.84
C LEU A 15 13.03 17.61 -2.39
N GLY A 16 14.04 17.94 -3.21
CA GLY A 16 14.89 16.97 -3.93
C GLY A 16 14.24 16.33 -5.16
N ASP A 17 12.95 16.62 -5.44
CA ASP A 17 12.20 15.96 -6.50
C ASP A 17 11.11 16.88 -7.08
N VAL A 18 10.34 16.37 -8.04
CA VAL A 18 9.18 17.01 -8.65
C VAL A 18 8.01 16.05 -8.73
N GLY A 19 6.80 16.56 -8.95
CA GLY A 19 5.61 15.75 -9.11
C GLY A 19 5.68 14.82 -10.31
N ARG A 20 5.08 13.65 -10.17
CA ARG A 20 5.04 12.62 -11.22
C ARG A 20 4.07 13.03 -12.34
N PRO A 21 4.54 13.08 -13.60
CA PRO A 21 3.70 13.49 -14.72
C PRO A 21 2.62 12.46 -15.08
N ASP A 22 2.84 11.16 -14.79
CA ASP A 22 1.94 10.08 -15.15
C ASP A 22 0.62 10.07 -14.36
N LEU A 23 0.56 10.71 -13.18
CA LEU A 23 -0.63 10.69 -12.33
C LEU A 23 -1.84 11.43 -12.92
N ALA A 24 -1.62 12.40 -13.79
CA ALA A 24 -2.68 13.24 -14.35
C ALA A 24 -3.09 12.85 -15.78
N GLN A 25 -2.47 11.85 -16.41
CA GLN A 25 -2.68 11.50 -17.83
C GLN A 25 -4.16 11.32 -18.20
N LYS A 26 -4.89 10.49 -17.47
CA LYS A 26 -6.31 10.20 -17.73
C LYS A 26 -7.20 11.44 -17.53
N ALA A 27 -6.87 12.28 -16.56
CA ALA A 27 -7.63 13.48 -16.26
C ALA A 27 -7.37 14.64 -17.23
N ALA A 28 -6.16 14.67 -17.82
CA ALA A 28 -5.74 15.72 -18.73
C ALA A 28 -5.90 15.35 -20.22
N HIS A 29 -6.15 14.06 -20.53
CA HIS A 29 -6.12 13.52 -21.91
C HIS A 29 -4.79 13.80 -22.62
N MET A 30 -3.67 13.73 -21.88
CA MET A 30 -2.31 13.99 -22.33
C MET A 30 -1.42 12.80 -22.03
N THR A 31 -0.32 12.67 -22.76
CA THR A 31 0.71 11.67 -22.44
C THR A 31 1.52 12.10 -21.22
N GLN A 32 2.27 11.18 -20.63
CA GLN A 32 3.19 11.52 -19.53
C GLN A 32 4.30 12.48 -19.99
N GLU A 33 4.74 12.34 -21.24
CA GLU A 33 5.75 13.20 -21.86
C GLU A 33 5.24 14.62 -22.05
N ASP A 34 3.98 14.80 -22.49
CA ASP A 34 3.34 16.10 -22.60
C ASP A 34 3.21 16.80 -21.26
N LEU A 35 2.82 16.02 -20.22
CA LEU A 35 2.68 16.52 -18.86
C LEU A 35 4.05 16.84 -18.24
N ALA A 36 5.08 16.02 -18.50
CA ALA A 36 6.45 16.31 -18.09
C ALA A 36 6.98 17.59 -18.77
N GLY A 37 6.69 17.77 -20.06
CA GLY A 37 7.03 18.99 -20.78
C GLY A 37 6.33 20.24 -20.21
N THR A 38 5.07 20.13 -19.82
CA THR A 38 4.32 21.22 -19.15
C THR A 38 4.89 21.52 -17.76
N LEU A 39 5.29 20.49 -17.01
CA LEU A 39 5.96 20.62 -15.72
C LEU A 39 7.30 21.36 -15.87
N PHE A 40 8.12 20.98 -16.86
CA PHE A 40 9.38 21.68 -17.19
C PHE A 40 9.15 23.17 -17.41
N ASP A 41 8.22 23.53 -18.30
CA ASP A 41 7.89 24.91 -18.61
C ASP A 41 7.45 25.70 -17.35
N SER A 42 6.63 25.07 -16.51
CA SER A 42 6.18 25.66 -15.25
C SER A 42 7.34 25.91 -14.27
N LEU A 43 8.23 24.93 -14.10
CA LEU A 43 9.42 25.08 -13.25
C LEU A 43 10.34 26.19 -13.75
N ARG A 44 10.61 26.24 -15.06
CA ARG A 44 11.53 27.22 -15.65
C ARG A 44 10.96 28.63 -15.67
N THR A 45 9.67 28.80 -15.92
CA THR A 45 9.06 30.11 -16.08
C THR A 45 8.46 30.69 -14.81
N LYS A 46 8.01 29.85 -13.87
CA LYS A 46 7.31 30.31 -12.66
C LYS A 46 8.11 30.14 -11.37
N ILE A 47 8.87 29.05 -11.25
CA ILE A 47 9.54 28.70 -10.00
C ILE A 47 11.00 29.19 -9.98
N MET A 48 11.78 28.85 -11.00
CA MET A 48 13.21 29.21 -11.03
C MET A 48 13.50 30.74 -11.04
N PRO A 49 12.64 31.61 -11.59
CA PRO A 49 12.85 33.07 -11.50
C PRO A 49 12.66 33.64 -10.10
N LEU A 50 12.04 32.90 -9.17
CA LEU A 50 11.84 33.38 -7.79
C LEU A 50 13.17 33.47 -7.03
N ALA A 51 13.20 34.32 -6.01
CA ALA A 51 14.41 34.59 -5.23
C ALA A 51 14.81 33.40 -4.35
N ASP A 52 16.08 33.20 -4.17
CA ASP A 52 16.66 32.05 -3.49
C ASP A 52 16.28 31.91 -1.99
N HIS A 53 15.94 33.03 -1.35
CA HIS A 53 15.55 33.06 0.06
C HIS A 53 14.11 32.56 0.32
N ILE A 54 13.33 32.32 -0.74
CA ILE A 54 11.94 31.87 -0.62
C ILE A 54 11.92 30.46 -0.04
N THR A 55 11.08 30.27 0.99
CA THR A 55 10.84 28.96 1.59
C THR A 55 9.86 28.16 0.75
N VAL A 56 10.20 26.89 0.46
CA VAL A 56 9.36 25.96 -0.29
C VAL A 56 8.59 25.07 0.69
N TYR A 57 7.27 25.06 0.57
CA TYR A 57 6.35 24.15 1.28
C TYR A 57 5.68 23.23 0.26
N PRO A 58 6.14 21.99 0.10
CA PRO A 58 5.54 21.01 -0.80
C PRO A 58 4.26 20.41 -0.20
N ALA A 59 3.39 19.80 -1.04
CA ALA A 59 2.20 19.10 -0.56
C ALA A 59 2.53 17.80 0.18
N HIS A 60 3.64 17.15 -0.18
CA HIS A 60 4.06 15.86 0.37
C HIS A 60 5.54 15.85 0.74
N GLY A 61 5.88 14.97 1.67
CA GLY A 61 7.25 14.64 2.06
C GLY A 61 7.66 13.22 1.63
N ALA A 62 8.81 12.78 2.10
CA ALA A 62 9.38 11.47 1.82
C ALA A 62 8.39 10.34 2.11
N GLY A 63 8.36 9.35 1.22
CA GLY A 63 7.46 8.19 1.31
C GLY A 63 6.11 8.35 0.61
N SER A 64 5.78 9.54 0.06
CA SER A 64 4.61 9.69 -0.79
C SER A 64 4.83 9.05 -2.17
N ALA A 65 3.78 8.45 -2.74
CA ALA A 65 3.80 7.92 -4.09
C ALA A 65 3.76 9.01 -5.19
N CYS A 66 3.69 10.28 -4.81
CA CYS A 66 3.63 11.41 -5.75
C CYS A 66 5.00 11.86 -6.27
N GLY A 67 6.09 11.39 -5.70
CA GLY A 67 7.47 11.62 -6.16
C GLY A 67 8.29 10.34 -6.16
N LYS A 68 9.48 10.37 -6.77
CA LYS A 68 10.41 9.24 -6.86
C LYS A 68 11.41 9.22 -5.70
N ASN A 69 11.97 10.36 -5.38
CA ASN A 69 13.17 10.45 -4.54
C ASN A 69 13.17 11.70 -3.62
N MET A 70 12.06 11.91 -2.92
CA MET A 70 11.87 13.07 -2.04
C MET A 70 12.82 13.05 -0.84
N MET A 71 13.35 14.22 -0.49
CA MET A 71 14.15 14.42 0.73
C MET A 71 13.30 14.25 1.99
N LYS A 72 13.96 13.99 3.13
CA LYS A 72 13.29 13.79 4.43
C LYS A 72 12.82 15.10 5.09
N GLU A 73 13.40 16.21 4.67
CA GLU A 73 13.05 17.54 5.14
C GLU A 73 11.62 17.88 4.75
N THR A 74 10.96 18.72 5.54
CA THR A 74 9.57 19.16 5.30
C THR A 74 9.50 20.56 4.70
N VAL A 75 10.57 21.34 4.84
CA VAL A 75 10.72 22.69 4.27
C VAL A 75 12.18 22.93 3.91
N ASP A 76 12.44 23.76 2.87
CA ASP A 76 13.78 24.18 2.49
C ASP A 76 13.73 25.51 1.71
N SER A 77 14.87 26.15 1.51
CA SER A 77 14.97 27.34 0.66
C SER A 77 14.98 26.96 -0.83
N LEU A 78 14.36 27.79 -1.66
CA LEU A 78 14.40 27.59 -3.10
C LEU A 78 15.82 27.61 -3.65
N GLY A 79 16.70 28.46 -3.08
CA GLY A 79 18.11 28.52 -3.48
C GLY A 79 18.86 27.21 -3.21
N ASN A 80 18.53 26.50 -2.12
CA ASN A 80 19.09 25.18 -1.86
C ASN A 80 18.50 24.15 -2.84
N GLN A 81 17.21 24.20 -3.10
CA GLN A 81 16.57 23.31 -4.08
C GLN A 81 17.13 23.50 -5.50
N LYS A 82 17.41 24.74 -5.94
CA LYS A 82 18.08 24.98 -7.23
C LYS A 82 19.46 24.32 -7.34
N LYS A 83 20.13 24.05 -6.22
CA LYS A 83 21.45 23.40 -6.17
C LYS A 83 21.37 21.89 -6.04
N MET A 84 20.38 21.39 -5.26
CA MET A 84 20.31 20.00 -4.84
C MET A 84 19.30 19.16 -5.65
N ASN A 85 18.24 19.81 -6.14
CA ASN A 85 17.16 19.13 -6.86
C ASN A 85 17.57 18.91 -8.32
N TYR A 86 17.63 17.66 -8.74
CA TYR A 86 18.03 17.30 -10.11
C TYR A 86 17.16 17.97 -11.17
N ALA A 87 15.88 18.09 -10.92
CA ALA A 87 14.89 18.65 -11.85
C ALA A 87 15.01 20.18 -12.04
N LEU A 88 15.70 20.88 -11.12
CA LEU A 88 15.95 22.33 -11.20
C LEU A 88 17.31 22.70 -11.77
N ARG A 89 18.11 21.73 -12.23
CA ARG A 89 19.38 21.98 -12.90
C ARG A 89 19.18 22.93 -14.10
N ALA A 90 19.92 24.03 -14.11
CA ALA A 90 19.78 25.07 -15.14
C ALA A 90 20.28 24.64 -16.54
N ASP A 91 21.18 23.66 -16.59
CA ASP A 91 21.78 23.10 -17.80
C ASP A 91 20.97 21.99 -18.45
N MET A 92 19.91 21.49 -17.78
CA MET A 92 19.07 20.41 -18.29
C MET A 92 18.13 20.90 -19.39
N THR A 93 18.17 20.26 -20.55
CA THR A 93 17.22 20.49 -21.64
C THR A 93 15.83 19.94 -21.31
N LYS A 94 14.83 20.35 -22.07
CA LYS A 94 13.46 19.84 -21.89
C LYS A 94 13.36 18.34 -22.18
N GLU A 95 14.06 17.87 -23.20
CA GLU A 95 14.12 16.47 -23.58
C GLU A 95 14.79 15.61 -22.52
N GLU A 96 15.91 16.08 -21.95
CA GLU A 96 16.58 15.40 -20.83
C GLU A 96 15.68 15.34 -19.59
N PHE A 97 15.01 16.46 -19.28
CA PHE A 97 14.07 16.50 -18.16
C PHE A 97 12.92 15.50 -18.32
N ILE A 98 12.27 15.47 -19.52
CA ILE A 98 11.19 14.55 -19.81
C ILE A 98 11.67 13.10 -19.59
N LYS A 99 12.82 12.74 -20.14
CA LYS A 99 13.40 11.41 -19.97
C LYS A 99 13.63 11.09 -18.49
N GLU A 100 14.29 12.01 -17.75
CA GLU A 100 14.65 11.79 -16.35
C GLU A 100 13.42 11.62 -15.44
N VAL A 101 12.38 12.45 -15.61
CA VAL A 101 11.21 12.39 -14.72
C VAL A 101 10.24 11.24 -15.07
N THR A 102 10.30 10.71 -16.29
CA THR A 102 9.45 9.60 -16.73
C THR A 102 10.12 8.23 -16.58
N ASP A 103 11.44 8.20 -16.43
CA ASP A 103 12.20 6.95 -16.28
C ASP A 103 11.97 6.31 -14.91
N GLY A 104 11.82 4.98 -14.88
CA GLY A 104 11.69 4.20 -13.65
C GLY A 104 10.45 4.51 -12.81
N LEU A 105 9.40 5.10 -13.36
CA LEU A 105 8.15 5.33 -12.62
C LEU A 105 7.43 4.02 -12.33
N MET A 106 7.26 3.73 -11.04
CA MET A 106 6.38 2.63 -10.62
C MET A 106 4.92 2.93 -10.99
N PRO A 107 4.11 1.93 -11.37
CA PRO A 107 2.69 2.16 -11.61
C PRO A 107 2.01 2.92 -10.48
N PRO A 108 1.14 3.89 -10.77
CA PRO A 108 0.44 4.63 -9.72
C PRO A 108 -0.53 3.71 -8.97
N PRO A 109 -0.83 3.99 -7.70
CA PRO A 109 -1.84 3.26 -6.96
C PRO A 109 -3.18 3.20 -7.70
N LYS A 110 -3.83 2.03 -7.74
CA LYS A 110 -5.07 1.79 -8.51
C LYS A 110 -6.22 2.74 -8.16
N TYR A 111 -6.25 3.25 -6.92
CA TYR A 111 -7.29 4.16 -6.43
C TYR A 111 -7.08 5.65 -6.79
N PHE A 112 -5.89 6.05 -7.25
CA PHE A 112 -5.60 7.47 -7.57
C PHE A 112 -6.56 8.08 -8.60
N PRO A 113 -6.87 7.45 -9.74
CA PRO A 113 -7.79 8.02 -10.71
C PRO A 113 -9.18 8.30 -10.12
N LEU A 114 -9.62 7.46 -9.19
CA LEU A 114 -10.90 7.63 -8.52
C LEU A 114 -10.87 8.80 -7.54
N ASN A 115 -9.81 8.93 -6.73
CA ASN A 115 -9.65 10.07 -5.83
C ASN A 115 -9.64 11.40 -6.61
N VAL A 116 -8.98 11.44 -7.77
CA VAL A 116 -9.02 12.61 -8.65
C VAL A 116 -10.46 12.89 -9.10
N LYS A 117 -11.23 11.86 -9.45
CA LYS A 117 -12.64 12.02 -9.84
C LYS A 117 -13.48 12.53 -8.68
N MET A 118 -13.38 11.92 -7.50
CA MET A 118 -14.10 12.33 -6.30
C MET A 118 -13.79 13.79 -5.91
N ASN A 119 -12.52 14.19 -5.99
CA ASN A 119 -12.13 15.59 -5.71
C ASN A 119 -12.69 16.59 -6.71
N LYS A 120 -13.01 16.17 -7.95
CA LYS A 120 -13.62 17.05 -8.98
C LYS A 120 -15.15 17.07 -8.91
N GLU A 121 -15.77 15.91 -8.70
CA GLU A 121 -17.23 15.72 -8.78
C GLU A 121 -17.91 15.85 -7.42
N GLY A 122 -17.13 15.80 -6.32
CA GLY A 122 -17.63 15.74 -4.97
C GLY A 122 -17.75 14.29 -4.47
N TYR A 123 -17.95 14.14 -3.19
CA TYR A 123 -18.13 12.88 -2.47
C TYR A 123 -19.20 13.07 -1.38
N GLU A 124 -19.65 11.96 -0.82
CA GLU A 124 -20.65 11.97 0.26
C GLU A 124 -20.13 12.70 1.49
N ASP A 125 -21.01 13.33 2.23
CA ASP A 125 -20.70 13.97 3.51
C ASP A 125 -20.11 12.95 4.48
N PHE A 126 -18.96 13.27 5.06
CA PHE A 126 -18.23 12.34 5.94
C PHE A 126 -19.04 11.96 7.19
N ASP A 127 -19.84 12.87 7.74
CA ASP A 127 -20.66 12.57 8.91
C ASP A 127 -21.69 11.47 8.60
N LYS A 128 -22.23 11.43 7.38
CA LYS A 128 -23.14 10.35 6.92
C LYS A 128 -22.41 9.03 6.72
N VAL A 129 -21.19 9.07 6.19
CA VAL A 129 -20.36 7.88 6.05
C VAL A 129 -20.06 7.28 7.42
N LEU A 130 -19.71 8.14 8.38
CA LEU A 130 -19.43 7.73 9.75
C LEU A 130 -20.68 7.17 10.46
N GLU A 131 -21.81 7.87 10.38
CA GLU A 131 -23.09 7.40 10.94
C GLU A 131 -23.50 6.02 10.41
N ARG A 132 -23.33 5.78 9.12
CA ARG A 132 -23.60 4.49 8.49
C ARG A 132 -22.63 3.41 8.95
N GLY A 133 -21.35 3.74 9.05
CA GLY A 133 -20.28 2.79 9.37
C GLY A 133 -20.19 2.43 10.85
N ILE A 134 -20.48 3.37 11.76
CA ILE A 134 -20.50 3.14 13.22
C ILE A 134 -21.80 2.45 13.66
N LYS A 135 -22.08 1.31 13.06
CA LYS A 135 -23.22 0.47 13.42
C LYS A 135 -22.71 -0.82 14.06
N PRO A 136 -22.89 -1.02 15.38
CA PRO A 136 -22.51 -2.25 16.03
C PRO A 136 -23.46 -3.38 15.59
N LEU A 137 -22.92 -4.53 15.26
CA LEU A 137 -23.66 -5.72 14.86
C LEU A 137 -23.27 -6.88 15.76
N SER A 138 -24.25 -7.56 16.35
CA SER A 138 -23.99 -8.81 17.07
C SER A 138 -23.36 -9.85 16.12
N PRO A 139 -22.66 -10.88 16.61
CA PRO A 139 -22.10 -11.92 15.74
C PRO A 139 -23.11 -12.52 14.74
N GLU A 140 -24.38 -12.70 15.16
CA GLU A 140 -25.46 -13.21 14.28
C GLU A 140 -25.85 -12.21 13.20
N ALA A 141 -26.01 -10.92 13.59
CA ALA A 141 -26.35 -9.85 12.66
C ALA A 141 -25.20 -9.56 11.68
N PHE A 142 -23.96 -9.67 12.15
CA PHE A 142 -22.76 -9.50 11.33
C PHE A 142 -22.64 -10.60 10.27
N GLU A 143 -22.83 -11.85 10.66
CA GLU A 143 -22.83 -12.99 9.73
C GLU A 143 -23.96 -12.90 8.70
N ALA A 144 -25.18 -12.55 9.15
CA ALA A 144 -26.31 -12.34 8.25
C ALA A 144 -26.01 -11.23 7.24
N ALA A 145 -25.49 -10.08 7.71
CA ALA A 145 -25.12 -8.97 6.84
C ALA A 145 -24.01 -9.36 5.83
N ALA A 146 -23.01 -10.14 6.26
CA ALA A 146 -21.95 -10.62 5.36
C ALA A 146 -22.51 -11.52 4.25
N ASN A 147 -23.48 -12.38 4.58
CA ASN A 147 -24.08 -13.31 3.62
C ASN A 147 -25.08 -12.63 2.68
N GLU A 148 -25.81 -11.62 3.15
CA GLU A 148 -26.88 -10.96 2.38
C GLU A 148 -26.37 -9.87 1.45
N THR A 149 -25.25 -9.20 1.80
CA THR A 149 -24.78 -8.00 1.10
C THR A 149 -23.54 -8.24 0.25
N GLU A 150 -23.00 -9.45 0.24
CA GLU A 150 -21.69 -9.77 -0.38
C GLU A 150 -20.56 -8.86 0.11
N ALA A 151 -20.68 -8.34 1.33
CA ALA A 151 -19.70 -7.44 1.92
C ALA A 151 -18.36 -8.15 2.12
N ILE A 152 -17.29 -7.40 1.89
CA ILE A 152 -15.96 -7.83 2.35
C ILE A 152 -15.91 -7.71 3.86
N VAL A 153 -15.62 -8.81 4.55
CA VAL A 153 -15.27 -8.78 5.96
C VAL A 153 -13.80 -8.38 6.07
N LEU A 154 -13.54 -7.16 6.52
CA LEU A 154 -12.20 -6.59 6.65
C LEU A 154 -11.76 -6.61 8.11
N ASP A 155 -10.76 -7.42 8.42
CA ASP A 155 -10.14 -7.47 9.77
C ASP A 155 -8.95 -6.51 9.81
N VAL A 156 -9.04 -5.50 10.67
CA VAL A 156 -8.04 -4.44 10.79
C VAL A 156 -7.24 -4.51 12.09
N ARG A 157 -7.32 -5.63 12.80
CA ARG A 157 -6.52 -5.90 14.01
C ARG A 157 -5.02 -5.98 13.69
N HIS A 158 -4.21 -6.23 14.69
CA HIS A 158 -2.78 -6.49 14.48
C HIS A 158 -2.57 -7.88 13.86
N GLN A 159 -1.56 -8.03 12.97
CA GLN A 159 -1.28 -9.30 12.30
C GLN A 159 -1.03 -10.46 13.27
N SER A 160 -0.37 -10.21 14.41
CA SER A 160 -0.11 -11.24 15.41
C SER A 160 -1.37 -11.79 16.10
N ASP A 161 -2.45 -11.05 16.07
CA ASP A 161 -3.74 -11.48 16.61
C ASP A 161 -4.58 -12.17 15.54
N PHE A 162 -4.52 -11.64 14.32
CA PHE A 162 -5.21 -12.25 13.17
C PHE A 162 -4.73 -13.69 12.92
N VAL A 163 -3.41 -13.95 12.90
CA VAL A 163 -2.89 -15.31 12.63
C VAL A 163 -3.37 -16.35 13.64
N LYS A 164 -3.64 -15.95 14.90
CA LYS A 164 -4.11 -16.83 15.97
C LYS A 164 -5.59 -17.21 15.83
N GLY A 165 -6.37 -16.42 15.09
CA GLY A 165 -7.77 -16.68 14.84
C GLY A 165 -8.47 -15.50 14.21
N PHE A 166 -9.35 -15.79 13.23
CA PHE A 166 -10.13 -14.81 12.53
C PHE A 166 -11.46 -15.39 12.04
N VAL A 167 -12.39 -14.50 11.67
CA VAL A 167 -13.67 -14.89 11.05
C VAL A 167 -13.36 -15.48 9.67
N PRO A 168 -13.84 -16.70 9.36
CA PRO A 168 -13.57 -17.35 8.08
C PRO A 168 -13.86 -16.45 6.90
N ARG A 169 -12.99 -16.49 5.88
CA ARG A 169 -13.03 -15.67 4.65
C ARG A 169 -12.80 -14.18 4.85
N SER A 170 -12.51 -13.70 6.07
CA SER A 170 -12.12 -12.30 6.25
C SER A 170 -10.77 -12.01 5.60
N ILE A 171 -10.65 -10.79 5.07
CA ILE A 171 -9.40 -10.26 4.53
C ILE A 171 -8.76 -9.42 5.61
N PHE A 172 -7.49 -9.67 5.88
CA PHE A 172 -6.68 -8.91 6.82
C PHE A 172 -6.02 -7.72 6.13
N ILE A 173 -6.21 -6.51 6.67
CA ILE A 173 -5.35 -5.35 6.39
C ILE A 173 -5.27 -4.53 7.69
N GLY A 174 -4.21 -4.72 8.45
CA GLY A 174 -4.07 -4.12 9.78
C GLY A 174 -3.90 -2.60 9.77
N LEU A 175 -4.53 -1.92 10.74
CA LEU A 175 -4.45 -0.46 10.88
C LEU A 175 -3.03 0.05 11.13
N ASP A 176 -2.21 -0.71 11.85
CA ASP A 176 -0.87 -0.26 12.26
C ASP A 176 0.20 -0.40 11.16
N GLY A 177 -0.19 -0.89 9.98
CA GLY A 177 0.65 -0.95 8.79
C GLY A 177 0.31 0.11 7.74
N SER A 178 0.70 -0.15 6.49
CA SER A 178 0.34 0.68 5.33
C SER A 178 -1.12 0.43 4.93
N PHE A 179 -2.07 0.70 5.84
CA PHE A 179 -3.48 0.34 5.73
C PHE A 179 -4.14 0.89 4.46
N ALA A 180 -4.22 2.23 4.33
CA ALA A 180 -4.92 2.87 3.23
C ALA A 180 -4.32 2.54 1.85
N PRO A 181 -2.98 2.53 1.64
CA PRO A 181 -2.38 2.04 0.41
C PRO A 181 -2.79 0.61 0.05
N TRP A 182 -2.79 -0.32 1.01
CA TRP A 182 -3.16 -1.71 0.74
C TRP A 182 -4.65 -1.90 0.50
N VAL A 183 -5.51 -1.19 1.21
CA VAL A 183 -6.96 -1.17 0.91
C VAL A 183 -7.18 -0.75 -0.53
N GLY A 184 -6.58 0.37 -0.95
CA GLY A 184 -6.73 0.89 -2.30
C GLY A 184 -6.08 0.05 -3.40
N ALA A 185 -5.04 -0.75 -3.07
CA ALA A 185 -4.39 -1.64 -4.03
C ALA A 185 -5.16 -2.96 -4.23
N LEU A 186 -5.77 -3.49 -3.16
CA LEU A 186 -6.31 -4.84 -3.11
C LEU A 186 -7.82 -4.92 -3.31
N ILE A 187 -8.58 -3.90 -2.88
CA ILE A 187 -10.03 -3.84 -3.08
C ILE A 187 -10.30 -3.05 -4.38
N ALA A 188 -10.83 -3.74 -5.38
CA ALA A 188 -10.97 -3.18 -6.73
C ALA A 188 -12.10 -2.16 -6.86
N ASP A 189 -13.20 -2.35 -6.11
CA ASP A 189 -14.38 -1.49 -6.18
C ASP A 189 -14.54 -0.71 -4.86
N VAL A 190 -14.43 0.60 -4.93
CA VAL A 190 -14.63 1.48 -3.78
C VAL A 190 -16.07 1.50 -3.26
N LYS A 191 -17.03 1.04 -4.07
CA LYS A 191 -18.43 0.89 -3.67
C LYS A 191 -18.72 -0.46 -3.00
N GLN A 192 -17.70 -1.32 -2.90
CA GLN A 192 -17.81 -2.60 -2.22
C GLN A 192 -18.26 -2.38 -0.78
N PRO A 193 -19.36 -3.01 -0.32
CA PRO A 193 -19.74 -2.97 1.08
C PRO A 193 -18.67 -3.60 1.96
N ILE A 194 -18.36 -2.97 3.09
CA ILE A 194 -17.34 -3.42 4.03
C ILE A 194 -17.98 -3.63 5.41
N LEU A 195 -17.72 -4.77 6.01
CA LEU A 195 -17.98 -5.09 7.39
C LEU A 195 -16.66 -5.15 8.14
N LEU A 196 -16.54 -4.43 9.26
CA LEU A 196 -15.29 -4.28 9.98
C LEU A 196 -15.17 -5.22 11.18
N ILE A 197 -13.98 -5.78 11.38
CA ILE A 197 -13.51 -6.36 12.63
C ILE A 197 -12.32 -5.52 13.08
N ALA A 198 -12.53 -4.68 14.07
CA ALA A 198 -11.53 -3.73 14.57
C ALA A 198 -11.12 -4.04 16.02
N PRO A 199 -9.94 -3.57 16.46
CA PRO A 199 -9.66 -3.48 17.88
C PRO A 199 -10.68 -2.56 18.53
N GLN A 200 -11.12 -2.89 19.75
CA GLN A 200 -12.13 -2.13 20.47
C GLN A 200 -11.73 -0.65 20.62
N GLY A 201 -12.63 0.25 20.22
CA GLY A 201 -12.43 1.70 20.26
C GLY A 201 -11.66 2.27 19.07
N ARG A 202 -11.31 1.46 18.06
CA ARG A 202 -10.64 1.92 16.81
C ARG A 202 -11.54 1.80 15.56
N GLU A 203 -12.81 1.55 15.75
CA GLU A 203 -13.78 1.39 14.65
C GLU A 203 -13.92 2.69 13.85
N GLU A 204 -14.05 3.83 14.53
CA GLU A 204 -14.11 5.15 13.90
C GLU A 204 -12.82 5.49 13.14
N GLU A 205 -11.66 5.18 13.71
CA GLU A 205 -10.38 5.34 13.01
C GLU A 205 -10.35 4.53 11.71
N ALA A 206 -10.80 3.28 11.75
CA ALA A 206 -10.83 2.41 10.57
C ALA A 206 -11.72 3.00 9.46
N ILE A 207 -12.94 3.41 9.80
CA ILE A 207 -13.91 4.03 8.87
C ILE A 207 -13.31 5.31 8.28
N THR A 208 -12.75 6.17 9.13
CA THR A 208 -12.11 7.42 8.70
C THR A 208 -10.98 7.16 7.71
N ARG A 209 -10.14 6.16 7.97
CA ARG A 209 -9.01 5.83 7.09
C ARG A 209 -9.44 5.16 5.78
N LEU A 210 -10.54 4.41 5.78
CA LEU A 210 -11.18 3.90 4.57
C LEU A 210 -11.71 5.05 3.71
N SER A 211 -12.44 5.98 4.32
CA SER A 211 -13.02 7.12 3.61
C SER A 211 -11.95 8.04 2.98
N ARG A 212 -10.78 8.19 3.60
CA ARG A 212 -9.65 8.96 3.02
C ARG A 212 -9.15 8.43 1.68
N VAL A 213 -9.44 7.18 1.34
CA VAL A 213 -9.09 6.56 0.06
C VAL A 213 -10.33 6.17 -0.75
N GLY A 214 -11.51 6.72 -0.39
CA GLY A 214 -12.75 6.64 -1.14
C GLY A 214 -13.62 5.42 -0.86
N PHE A 215 -13.31 4.64 0.18
CA PHE A 215 -14.12 3.49 0.59
C PHE A 215 -15.17 3.92 1.63
N ASP A 216 -16.23 4.53 1.17
CA ASP A 216 -17.27 5.12 2.01
C ASP A 216 -18.40 4.14 2.38
N HIS A 217 -18.34 2.89 1.90
CA HIS A 217 -19.40 1.90 2.06
C HIS A 217 -19.17 0.92 3.21
N THR A 218 -18.67 1.40 4.36
CA THR A 218 -18.70 0.62 5.59
C THR A 218 -20.14 0.54 6.10
N ILE A 219 -20.68 -0.68 6.27
CA ILE A 219 -22.08 -0.93 6.64
C ILE A 219 -22.27 -1.36 8.08
N GLY A 220 -21.19 -1.53 8.83
CA GLY A 220 -21.18 -1.84 10.26
C GLY A 220 -19.90 -2.53 10.70
N TYR A 221 -19.81 -2.78 11.99
CA TYR A 221 -18.68 -3.48 12.60
C TYR A 221 -19.15 -4.55 13.58
N LEU A 222 -18.31 -5.54 13.81
CA LEU A 222 -18.57 -6.63 14.76
C LEU A 222 -18.49 -6.10 16.21
N GLU A 223 -19.62 -6.03 16.89
CA GLU A 223 -19.70 -5.60 18.30
C GLU A 223 -18.93 -6.57 19.20
N GLY A 224 -18.05 -6.03 20.05
CA GLY A 224 -17.15 -6.83 20.87
C GLY A 224 -16.02 -7.52 20.11
N GLY A 225 -15.86 -7.22 18.81
CA GLY A 225 -14.77 -7.69 17.97
C GLY A 225 -14.70 -9.22 17.82
N PHE A 226 -13.53 -9.71 17.48
CA PHE A 226 -13.32 -11.14 17.26
C PHE A 226 -13.58 -12.00 18.51
N ASP A 227 -13.38 -11.48 19.71
CA ASP A 227 -13.64 -12.21 20.94
C ASP A 227 -15.12 -12.52 21.12
N ALA A 228 -16.03 -11.60 20.77
CA ALA A 228 -17.46 -11.84 20.77
C ALA A 228 -17.87 -12.90 19.73
N TRP A 229 -17.26 -12.87 18.53
CA TRP A 229 -17.48 -13.92 17.53
C TRP A 229 -17.09 -15.29 18.05
N LYS A 230 -15.90 -15.42 18.61
CA LYS A 230 -15.42 -16.68 19.19
C LYS A 230 -16.30 -17.16 20.35
N ALA A 231 -16.70 -16.25 21.23
CA ALA A 231 -17.57 -16.56 22.36
C ALA A 231 -18.97 -17.01 21.95
N SER A 232 -19.46 -16.60 20.78
CA SER A 232 -20.74 -17.04 20.22
C SER A 232 -20.71 -18.48 19.67
N GLY A 233 -19.56 -19.15 19.69
CA GLY A 233 -19.40 -20.52 19.22
C GLY A 233 -19.38 -20.69 17.70
N LYS A 234 -19.21 -19.59 16.96
CA LYS A 234 -19.11 -19.61 15.49
C LYS A 234 -17.75 -20.14 15.04
N GLU A 235 -17.68 -20.55 13.77
CA GLU A 235 -16.46 -21.05 13.14
C GLU A 235 -15.34 -20.01 13.17
N VAL A 236 -14.12 -20.48 13.44
CA VAL A 236 -12.91 -19.68 13.50
C VAL A 236 -11.86 -20.34 12.61
N ASP A 237 -11.21 -19.54 11.79
CA ASP A 237 -10.04 -19.97 11.01
C ASP A 237 -8.76 -19.37 11.61
N GLN A 238 -7.59 -19.90 11.20
CA GLN A 238 -6.28 -19.45 11.65
C GLN A 238 -5.24 -19.58 10.54
N ILE A 239 -4.13 -18.85 10.64
CA ILE A 239 -2.98 -19.05 9.77
C ILE A 239 -1.91 -19.82 10.56
N HIS A 240 -1.47 -20.95 9.99
CA HIS A 240 -0.31 -21.64 10.53
C HIS A 240 0.93 -20.81 10.23
N SER A 241 1.65 -20.42 11.27
CA SER A 241 2.86 -19.60 11.16
C SER A 241 4.02 -20.33 11.82
N ILE A 242 5.15 -20.39 11.14
CA ILE A 242 6.36 -21.06 11.61
C ILE A 242 7.53 -20.09 11.75
N SER A 243 8.55 -20.49 12.49
CA SER A 243 9.78 -19.70 12.63
C SER A 243 10.63 -19.75 11.35
N ALA A 244 11.50 -18.76 11.17
CA ALA A 244 12.46 -18.76 10.07
C ALA A 244 13.39 -19.98 10.08
N ALA A 245 13.81 -20.44 11.26
CA ALA A 245 14.65 -21.63 11.38
C ALA A 245 13.93 -22.90 10.88
N GLU A 246 12.67 -23.09 11.27
CA GLU A 246 11.85 -24.20 10.78
C GLU A 246 11.59 -24.09 9.28
N ALA A 247 11.36 -22.88 8.76
CA ALA A 247 11.17 -22.66 7.33
C ALA A 247 12.43 -23.06 6.53
N ILE A 248 13.61 -22.68 6.98
CA ILE A 248 14.90 -23.06 6.35
C ILE A 248 15.05 -24.58 6.33
N GLU A 249 14.77 -25.24 7.45
CA GLU A 249 14.85 -26.72 7.51
C GLU A 249 13.91 -27.37 6.49
N ARG A 250 12.66 -26.92 6.37
CA ARG A 250 11.68 -27.41 5.39
C ARG A 250 12.12 -27.17 3.94
N ILE A 251 12.69 -26.00 3.65
CA ILE A 251 13.21 -25.67 2.33
C ILE A 251 14.37 -26.59 1.95
N GLU A 252 15.34 -26.77 2.86
CA GLU A 252 16.57 -27.51 2.55
C GLU A 252 16.39 -29.03 2.55
N GLN A 253 15.56 -29.55 3.45
CA GLN A 253 15.37 -31.00 3.58
C GLN A 253 14.24 -31.56 2.73
N ASN A 254 13.16 -30.79 2.56
CA ASN A 254 11.93 -31.27 1.90
C ASN A 254 11.68 -30.60 0.54
N ASN A 255 12.57 -29.71 0.08
CA ASN A 255 12.37 -28.91 -1.11
C ASN A 255 10.99 -28.22 -1.13
N GLN A 256 10.57 -27.70 0.05
CA GLN A 256 9.28 -27.06 0.24
C GLN A 256 9.17 -25.83 -0.65
N ALA A 257 8.07 -25.70 -1.40
CA ALA A 257 7.80 -24.51 -2.20
C ALA A 257 7.70 -23.27 -1.29
N VAL A 258 8.30 -22.16 -1.70
CA VAL A 258 8.29 -20.91 -0.96
C VAL A 258 7.96 -19.73 -1.89
N PHE A 259 7.05 -18.87 -1.47
CA PHE A 259 6.58 -17.71 -2.22
C PHE A 259 6.93 -16.41 -1.50
N ASP A 260 7.61 -15.53 -2.22
CA ASP A 260 7.92 -14.17 -1.77
C ASP A 260 6.87 -13.20 -2.29
N VAL A 261 6.07 -12.62 -1.38
CA VAL A 261 5.01 -11.67 -1.71
C VAL A 261 5.45 -10.20 -1.57
N ARG A 262 6.76 -9.95 -1.53
CA ARG A 262 7.31 -8.59 -1.62
C ARG A 262 7.12 -8.05 -3.04
N ASN A 263 7.35 -6.75 -3.22
CA ASN A 263 7.32 -6.17 -4.57
C ASN A 263 8.50 -6.68 -5.42
N THR A 264 8.35 -6.60 -6.73
CA THR A 264 9.36 -7.09 -7.68
C THR A 264 10.75 -6.49 -7.48
N PRO A 265 10.95 -5.17 -7.26
CA PRO A 265 12.26 -4.62 -6.95
C PRO A 265 12.91 -5.18 -5.68
N GLU A 266 12.14 -5.42 -4.61
CA GLU A 266 12.67 -6.06 -3.40
C GLU A 266 13.16 -7.48 -3.68
N TYR A 267 12.38 -8.24 -4.44
CA TYR A 267 12.74 -9.61 -4.84
C TYR A 267 13.99 -9.63 -5.73
N LEU A 268 14.05 -8.77 -6.73
CA LEU A 268 15.20 -8.69 -7.64
C LEU A 268 16.46 -8.18 -6.94
N SER A 269 16.31 -7.36 -5.91
CA SER A 269 17.45 -6.91 -5.11
C SER A 269 18.12 -8.04 -4.33
N GLU A 270 17.34 -8.84 -3.64
CA GLU A 270 17.81 -10.02 -2.91
C GLU A 270 16.61 -10.88 -2.50
N HIS A 271 16.67 -12.21 -2.68
CA HIS A 271 15.60 -13.13 -2.33
C HIS A 271 16.17 -14.49 -1.86
N VAL A 272 15.36 -15.29 -1.20
CA VAL A 272 15.69 -16.69 -0.88
C VAL A 272 15.82 -17.47 -2.18
N LEU A 273 16.95 -18.18 -2.40
CA LEU A 273 17.30 -18.79 -3.69
C LEU A 273 16.21 -19.69 -4.31
N SER A 274 15.41 -20.35 -3.49
CA SER A 274 14.31 -21.23 -3.92
C SER A 274 12.94 -20.53 -3.97
N ALA A 275 12.86 -19.23 -3.64
CA ALA A 275 11.58 -18.54 -3.59
C ALA A 275 11.08 -18.16 -4.98
N GLU A 276 9.80 -18.41 -5.23
CA GLU A 276 9.07 -17.86 -6.36
C GLU A 276 8.47 -16.49 -5.99
N THR A 277 8.47 -15.57 -6.94
CA THR A 277 7.89 -14.23 -6.71
C THR A 277 6.39 -14.24 -6.99
N ALA A 278 5.61 -13.74 -6.03
CA ALA A 278 4.17 -13.55 -6.16
C ALA A 278 3.75 -12.24 -5.47
N PRO A 279 4.06 -11.06 -6.04
CA PRO A 279 3.86 -9.77 -5.41
C PRO A 279 2.42 -9.57 -4.94
N LEU A 280 2.25 -9.06 -3.71
CA LEU A 280 0.94 -8.89 -3.08
C LEU A 280 -0.03 -8.03 -3.90
N ASP A 281 0.46 -6.97 -4.54
CA ASP A 281 -0.33 -6.07 -5.39
C ASP A 281 -0.78 -6.70 -6.72
N ALA A 282 -0.13 -7.81 -7.12
CA ALA A 282 -0.45 -8.64 -8.28
C ALA A 282 -0.88 -10.06 -7.91
N LEU A 283 -1.21 -10.33 -6.65
CA LEU A 283 -1.47 -11.67 -6.12
C LEU A 283 -2.54 -12.43 -6.92
N ASN A 284 -3.57 -11.73 -7.40
CA ASN A 284 -4.62 -12.35 -8.21
C ASN A 284 -4.10 -12.94 -9.55
N ASP A 285 -3.02 -12.39 -10.10
CA ASP A 285 -2.41 -12.85 -11.35
C ASP A 285 -1.56 -14.11 -11.12
N HIS A 286 -1.19 -14.38 -9.88
CA HIS A 286 -0.37 -15.50 -9.45
C HIS A 286 -1.15 -16.66 -8.80
N LEU A 287 -2.48 -16.60 -8.72
CA LEU A 287 -3.28 -17.63 -8.03
C LEU A 287 -3.03 -19.06 -8.56
N SER A 288 -2.80 -19.20 -9.86
CA SER A 288 -2.51 -20.49 -10.48
C SER A 288 -1.10 -21.02 -10.23
N SER A 289 -0.19 -20.21 -9.70
CA SER A 289 1.18 -20.62 -9.36
C SER A 289 1.25 -21.33 -8.01
N PHE A 290 0.25 -21.10 -7.14
CA PHE A 290 0.24 -21.74 -5.82
C PHE A 290 -0.13 -23.23 -5.94
N PRO A 291 0.60 -24.12 -5.23
CA PRO A 291 0.33 -25.55 -5.25
C PRO A 291 -1.10 -25.88 -4.80
N SER A 292 -1.78 -26.74 -5.55
CA SER A 292 -3.09 -27.30 -5.16
C SER A 292 -2.98 -28.42 -4.14
N GLU A 293 -1.81 -29.07 -4.09
CA GLU A 293 -1.51 -30.17 -3.18
C GLU A 293 -0.17 -29.93 -2.47
N GLY A 294 -0.07 -30.40 -1.22
CA GLY A 294 1.09 -30.16 -0.39
C GLY A 294 1.15 -28.74 0.16
N ASP A 295 1.79 -28.59 1.33
CA ASP A 295 1.95 -27.29 1.95
C ASP A 295 3.00 -26.45 1.22
N PHE A 296 2.86 -25.12 1.25
CA PHE A 296 3.85 -24.17 0.76
C PHE A 296 4.05 -23.01 1.74
N LEU A 297 5.23 -22.41 1.69
CA LEU A 297 5.60 -21.29 2.55
C LEU A 297 5.29 -19.96 1.87
N VAL A 298 4.84 -18.98 2.66
CA VAL A 298 4.63 -17.61 2.21
C VAL A 298 5.39 -16.66 3.13
N HIS A 299 6.18 -15.75 2.58
CA HIS A 299 6.83 -14.71 3.34
C HIS A 299 6.79 -13.36 2.64
N CYS A 300 6.97 -12.30 3.42
CA CYS A 300 7.26 -10.95 2.90
C CYS A 300 8.52 -10.40 3.57
N ALA A 301 8.68 -9.08 3.69
CA ALA A 301 9.84 -8.49 4.36
C ALA A 301 9.86 -8.73 5.88
N GLY A 302 8.72 -8.51 6.57
CA GLY A 302 8.63 -8.50 8.03
C GLY A 302 7.34 -9.11 8.62
N GLY A 303 6.53 -9.85 7.84
CA GLY A 303 5.36 -10.59 8.33
C GLY A 303 4.02 -9.86 8.22
N TYR A 304 3.94 -8.61 7.74
CA TYR A 304 2.67 -7.90 7.55
C TYR A 304 2.00 -8.26 6.22
N ARG A 305 2.72 -8.12 5.09
CA ARG A 305 2.20 -8.39 3.74
C ARG A 305 1.90 -9.87 3.51
N SER A 306 2.68 -10.77 4.11
CA SER A 306 2.45 -12.21 4.00
C SER A 306 1.15 -12.64 4.69
N VAL A 307 0.78 -12.01 5.81
CA VAL A 307 -0.51 -12.25 6.48
C VAL A 307 -1.66 -11.71 5.63
N ILE A 308 -1.51 -10.56 4.97
CA ILE A 308 -2.50 -10.07 4.00
C ILE A 308 -2.67 -11.08 2.86
N ALA A 309 -1.56 -11.51 2.22
CA ALA A 309 -1.58 -12.50 1.15
C ALA A 309 -2.25 -13.80 1.59
N SER A 310 -1.87 -14.32 2.76
CA SER A 310 -2.43 -15.53 3.35
C SER A 310 -3.94 -15.43 3.57
N SER A 311 -4.43 -14.29 4.06
CA SER A 311 -5.87 -14.06 4.24
C SER A 311 -6.64 -14.07 2.91
N ILE A 312 -6.07 -13.44 1.87
CA ILE A 312 -6.65 -13.43 0.53
C ILE A 312 -6.65 -14.85 -0.07
N LEU A 313 -5.55 -15.57 0.01
CA LEU A 313 -5.44 -16.94 -0.49
C LEU A 313 -6.47 -17.85 0.19
N LYS A 314 -6.58 -17.79 1.53
CA LYS A 314 -7.59 -18.56 2.28
C LYS A 314 -9.02 -18.17 1.90
N SER A 315 -9.31 -16.90 1.68
CA SER A 315 -10.64 -16.45 1.23
C SER A 315 -10.99 -16.99 -0.17
N ARG A 316 -9.98 -17.40 -0.97
CA ARG A 316 -10.11 -18.02 -2.30
C ARG A 316 -10.08 -19.54 -2.26
N GLY A 317 -10.03 -20.15 -1.07
CA GLY A 317 -10.04 -21.61 -0.88
C GLY A 317 -8.65 -22.26 -0.92
N ILE A 318 -7.57 -21.50 -0.90
CA ILE A 318 -6.19 -22.01 -0.82
C ILE A 318 -5.80 -22.05 0.66
N HIS A 319 -5.89 -23.23 1.28
CA HIS A 319 -5.72 -23.39 2.73
C HIS A 319 -4.39 -24.04 3.14
N ASN A 320 -3.65 -24.62 2.20
CA ASN A 320 -2.39 -25.33 2.40
C ASN A 320 -1.16 -24.42 2.45
N LEU A 321 -1.33 -23.20 2.93
CA LEU A 321 -0.28 -22.21 3.09
C LEU A 321 0.24 -22.16 4.54
N ILE A 322 1.51 -21.82 4.68
CA ILE A 322 2.21 -21.62 5.96
C ILE A 322 2.93 -20.28 5.90
N ASP A 323 2.61 -19.37 6.82
CA ASP A 323 3.28 -18.08 6.93
C ASP A 323 4.63 -18.21 7.63
N VAL A 324 5.65 -17.50 7.16
CA VAL A 324 6.95 -17.43 7.82
C VAL A 324 7.03 -16.18 8.69
N ALA A 325 6.97 -16.36 10.00
CA ALA A 325 7.03 -15.28 10.97
C ALA A 325 8.29 -14.43 10.82
N GLY A 326 8.13 -13.11 10.77
CA GLY A 326 9.24 -12.17 10.59
C GLY A 326 9.78 -12.07 9.17
N GLY A 327 9.29 -12.89 8.24
CA GLY A 327 9.53 -12.78 6.80
C GLY A 327 11.01 -12.88 6.39
N PHE A 328 11.36 -12.23 5.28
CA PHE A 328 12.70 -12.27 4.67
C PHE A 328 13.80 -11.83 5.66
N LYS A 329 13.53 -10.83 6.47
CA LYS A 329 14.48 -10.35 7.46
C LYS A 329 14.88 -11.47 8.43
N SER A 330 13.90 -12.18 8.99
CA SER A 330 14.17 -13.29 9.91
C SER A 330 14.82 -14.49 9.21
N LEU A 331 14.43 -14.76 7.95
CA LEU A 331 15.07 -15.80 7.14
C LEU A 331 16.57 -15.49 6.92
N GLN A 332 16.89 -14.26 6.55
CA GLN A 332 18.26 -13.80 6.34
C GLN A 332 19.09 -13.87 7.65
N GLU A 333 18.55 -13.36 8.76
CA GLU A 333 19.18 -13.41 10.08
C GLU A 333 19.39 -14.84 10.58
N SER A 334 18.55 -15.78 10.15
CA SER A 334 18.65 -17.22 10.48
C SER A 334 19.52 -18.03 9.52
N GLY A 335 20.11 -17.38 8.51
CA GLY A 335 21.08 -18.00 7.60
C GLY A 335 20.48 -18.68 6.37
N ALA A 336 19.30 -18.26 5.92
CA ALA A 336 18.74 -18.71 4.65
C ALA A 336 19.70 -18.37 3.49
N LYS A 337 19.81 -19.28 2.51
CA LYS A 337 20.57 -19.03 1.29
C LYS A 337 19.82 -18.01 0.42
N THR A 338 20.47 -16.89 0.13
CA THR A 338 19.92 -15.81 -0.69
C THR A 338 20.66 -15.66 -2.01
N SER A 339 20.03 -14.99 -2.96
CA SER A 339 20.69 -14.51 -4.16
C SER A 339 21.73 -13.45 -3.82
N ASP A 340 22.63 -13.15 -4.76
CA ASP A 340 23.55 -12.02 -4.62
C ASP A 340 22.75 -10.71 -4.54
N TYR A 341 23.18 -9.83 -3.62
CA TYR A 341 22.55 -8.52 -3.46
C TYR A 341 22.80 -7.62 -4.67
N VAL A 342 21.75 -7.09 -5.25
CA VAL A 342 21.77 -6.06 -6.31
C VAL A 342 21.15 -4.78 -5.76
N CYS A 343 21.85 -3.66 -5.90
CA CYS A 343 21.35 -2.38 -5.42
C CYS A 343 20.03 -2.02 -6.15
N PRO A 344 18.94 -1.71 -5.46
CA PRO A 344 17.68 -1.35 -6.10
C PRO A 344 17.76 -0.18 -7.07
N SER A 345 18.72 0.73 -6.88
CA SER A 345 18.94 1.86 -7.78
C SER A 345 19.60 1.48 -9.12
N THR A 346 19.99 0.23 -9.28
CA THR A 346 20.59 -0.31 -10.51
C THR A 346 19.68 -1.30 -11.24
N LEU A 347 18.50 -1.57 -10.69
CA LEU A 347 17.42 -2.37 -11.28
C LEU A 347 16.47 -1.48 -12.05
#